data_f2fe20d5c1a723b6cee7b69cb33719cf
#
_entry.id   f2fe20d5c1a723b6cee7b69cb33719cf
#
_cell.length_a   1.000
_cell.length_b   1.000
_cell.length_c   1.000
_cell.angle_alpha   90.00
_cell.angle_beta   90.00
_cell.angle_gamma   90.00
#
_symmetry.space_group_name_H-M   'P 1'
#
loop_
_entity.id
_entity.type
_entity.pdbx_description
1 polymer ?
#
loop_
_entity_poly.entity_id
_entity_poly.type
_entity_poly.pdbx_seq_one_letter_code
_entity_poly.pdbx_strand_id
1 'polypeptide(L)'
;MTNYKLSVSYDGTDYYGFQIQKDKITVQGEFQKVLEVFTNDYELNYSGRTDAGVHAKGQILSLKTNLHINDKIINSMNALLGRDISINSFKPTTKNFHARHDAVQRTYKYFVSDNNQRYPYLKRQSFLYSKELDIKMLNKASKLFLGEHNFSSYSKISKNQNPNREISKSKWIKKRDYFEYTVIGNSFLRNMVRNLVGAQIAFCENKISYHDLIQNLDDPKKQRVNHIAPPNGLILWNVKY
;
A
#
# COMPACT_ATOMS: atom_id res chain seq x y z
N MET A 1 -27.87 2.89 -12.69
CA MET A 1 -26.64 3.27 -11.98
C MET A 1 -25.49 3.44 -12.95
N THR A 2 -24.77 4.55 -12.84
CA THR A 2 -23.52 4.82 -13.53
C THR A 2 -22.36 4.32 -12.65
N ASN A 3 -21.34 3.72 -13.26
CA ASN A 3 -20.14 3.31 -12.55
C ASN A 3 -19.03 4.35 -12.75
N TYR A 4 -18.43 4.80 -11.67
CA TYR A 4 -17.35 5.80 -11.66
C TYR A 4 -16.07 5.19 -11.13
N LYS A 5 -14.95 5.52 -11.76
CA LYS A 5 -13.60 5.27 -11.27
C LYS A 5 -13.12 6.51 -10.53
N LEU A 6 -12.87 6.41 -9.23
CA LEU A 6 -12.35 7.49 -8.39
C LEU A 6 -10.89 7.21 -8.04
N SER A 7 -10.05 8.24 -8.09
CA SER A 7 -8.69 8.20 -7.52
C SER A 7 -8.69 8.91 -6.19
N VAL A 8 -8.25 8.23 -5.14
CA VAL A 8 -8.28 8.73 -3.76
C VAL A 8 -6.89 8.67 -3.15
N SER A 9 -6.49 9.74 -2.48
CA SER A 9 -5.30 9.77 -1.63
C SER A 9 -5.66 9.93 -0.17
N TYR A 10 -4.81 9.41 0.72
CA TYR A 10 -5.01 9.59 2.15
C TYR A 10 -3.70 9.49 2.96
N ASP A 11 -3.64 10.25 4.04
CA ASP A 11 -2.71 10.03 5.15
C ASP A 11 -3.34 8.98 6.08
N GLY A 12 -2.74 7.80 6.15
CA GLY A 12 -3.26 6.66 6.93
C GLY A 12 -2.89 6.68 8.40
N THR A 13 -2.14 7.69 8.88
CA THR A 13 -1.53 7.71 10.23
C THR A 13 -2.56 7.44 11.33
N ASP A 14 -3.69 8.12 11.28
CA ASP A 14 -4.70 8.10 12.34
C ASP A 14 -5.84 7.09 12.04
N TYR A 15 -5.65 6.22 11.03
CA TYR A 15 -6.65 5.23 10.59
C TYR A 15 -6.21 3.80 10.89
N TYR A 16 -7.16 2.97 11.29
CA TYR A 16 -6.97 1.52 11.46
C TYR A 16 -6.98 0.76 10.13
N GLY A 17 -6.43 1.39 9.08
CA GLY A 17 -6.34 0.89 7.72
C GLY A 17 -7.50 1.32 6.85
N PHE A 18 -7.54 0.77 5.63
CA PHE A 18 -8.55 1.17 4.64
C PHE A 18 -9.93 0.59 4.94
N GLN A 19 -10.03 -0.73 5.10
CA GLN A 19 -11.30 -1.45 5.18
C GLN A 19 -12.02 -1.21 6.51
N ILE A 20 -13.35 -1.06 6.46
CA ILE A 20 -14.22 -0.97 7.64
C ILE A 20 -13.97 -2.11 8.61
N GLN A 21 -13.84 -1.76 9.88
CA GLN A 21 -13.71 -2.63 11.03
C GLN A 21 -14.65 -2.14 12.14
N LYS A 22 -15.20 -3.07 12.91
CA LYS A 22 -16.07 -2.75 14.05
C LYS A 22 -15.30 -1.88 15.05
N ASP A 23 -15.93 -0.80 15.49
CA ASP A 23 -15.43 0.14 16.53
C ASP A 23 -14.05 0.77 16.21
N LYS A 24 -13.71 0.90 14.90
CA LYS A 24 -12.47 1.51 14.44
C LYS A 24 -12.72 2.58 13.38
N ILE A 25 -11.95 3.67 13.47
CA ILE A 25 -11.93 4.70 12.42
C ILE A 25 -11.09 4.17 11.26
N THR A 26 -11.66 4.08 10.07
CA THR A 26 -11.03 3.56 8.86
C THR A 26 -11.28 4.49 7.68
N VAL A 27 -10.37 4.49 6.69
CA VAL A 27 -10.52 5.35 5.50
C VAL A 27 -11.82 5.08 4.76
N GLN A 28 -12.19 3.81 4.56
CA GLN A 28 -13.45 3.43 3.92
C GLN A 28 -14.66 3.90 4.73
N GLY A 29 -14.61 3.79 6.06
CA GLY A 29 -15.71 4.21 6.93
C GLY A 29 -15.96 5.71 6.84
N GLU A 30 -14.92 6.54 6.90
CA GLU A 30 -15.07 8.00 6.74
C GLU A 30 -15.53 8.37 5.33
N PHE A 31 -14.99 7.70 4.30
CA PHE A 31 -15.46 7.92 2.92
C PHE A 31 -16.94 7.59 2.76
N GLN A 32 -17.43 6.46 3.32
CA GLN A 32 -18.83 6.07 3.21
C GLN A 32 -19.75 7.00 4.01
N LYS A 33 -19.38 7.44 5.21
CA LYS A 33 -20.14 8.44 5.96
C LYS A 33 -20.37 9.72 5.14
N VAL A 34 -19.35 10.20 4.44
CA VAL A 34 -19.48 11.37 3.58
C VAL A 34 -20.32 11.07 2.35
N LEU A 35 -20.13 9.91 1.71
CA LEU A 35 -20.93 9.50 0.54
C LEU A 35 -22.42 9.41 0.88
N GLU A 36 -22.75 8.91 2.07
CA GLU A 36 -24.12 8.72 2.57
C GLU A 36 -24.88 10.04 2.81
N VAL A 37 -24.17 11.17 2.90
CA VAL A 37 -24.80 12.52 2.87
C VAL A 37 -25.46 12.81 1.51
N PHE A 38 -24.95 12.19 0.43
CA PHE A 38 -25.41 12.46 -0.94
C PHE A 38 -26.27 11.33 -1.51
N THR A 39 -26.05 10.09 -1.09
CA THR A 39 -26.78 8.91 -1.58
C THR A 39 -26.59 7.71 -0.66
N ASN A 40 -27.67 6.94 -0.47
CA ASN A 40 -27.63 5.63 0.20
C ASN A 40 -27.69 4.46 -0.81
N ASP A 41 -27.85 4.76 -2.10
CA ASP A 41 -27.95 3.77 -3.18
C ASP A 41 -26.63 3.71 -3.94
N TYR A 42 -25.71 2.83 -3.48
CA TYR A 42 -24.40 2.67 -4.08
C TYR A 42 -23.76 1.29 -3.85
N GLU A 43 -22.89 0.90 -4.77
CA GLU A 43 -21.93 -0.19 -4.59
C GLU A 43 -20.52 0.42 -4.62
N LEU A 44 -19.71 0.19 -3.56
CA LEU A 44 -18.35 0.70 -3.44
C LEU A 44 -17.34 -0.44 -3.35
N ASN A 45 -16.41 -0.48 -4.29
CA ASN A 45 -15.28 -1.41 -4.28
C ASN A 45 -13.96 -0.65 -4.37
N TYR A 46 -12.85 -1.28 -3.96
CA TYR A 46 -11.52 -0.66 -3.89
C TYR A 46 -10.43 -1.60 -4.43
N SER A 47 -9.33 -1.02 -4.93
CA SER A 47 -8.26 -1.78 -5.62
C SER A 47 -7.43 -2.66 -4.69
N GLY A 48 -7.29 -2.28 -3.42
CA GLY A 48 -6.52 -3.03 -2.45
C GLY A 48 -6.68 -2.49 -1.03
N ARG A 49 -6.50 -3.37 -0.04
CA ARG A 49 -6.48 -2.98 1.37
C ARG A 49 -5.11 -2.44 1.72
N THR A 50 -5.08 -1.39 2.53
CA THR A 50 -3.87 -0.95 3.24
C THR A 50 -4.03 -1.25 4.72
N ASP A 51 -2.92 -1.59 5.39
CA ASP A 51 -2.87 -1.83 6.83
C ASP A 51 -3.02 -0.52 7.62
N ALA A 52 -3.25 -0.62 8.94
CA ALA A 52 -3.27 0.53 9.83
C ALA A 52 -1.98 1.36 9.70
N GLY A 53 -2.09 2.67 9.60
CA GLY A 53 -0.98 3.61 9.46
C GLY A 53 -0.35 3.67 8.06
N VAL A 54 -0.84 2.90 7.08
CA VAL A 54 -0.34 2.90 5.69
C VAL A 54 -1.09 3.94 4.86
N HIS A 55 -0.36 4.72 4.07
CA HIS A 55 -0.89 5.78 3.23
C HIS A 55 -1.24 5.31 1.82
N ALA A 56 -1.94 6.17 1.08
CA ALA A 56 -2.09 6.02 -0.36
C ALA A 56 -2.02 7.38 -1.06
N LYS A 57 -1.31 7.38 -2.20
CA LYS A 57 -1.35 8.46 -3.18
C LYS A 57 -2.35 8.17 -4.30
N GLY A 58 -2.57 6.89 -4.60
CA GLY A 58 -3.36 6.48 -5.75
C GLY A 58 -4.19 5.22 -5.47
N GLN A 59 -5.00 5.23 -4.40
CA GLN A 59 -6.06 4.23 -4.21
C GLN A 59 -7.13 4.44 -5.25
N ILE A 60 -7.62 3.37 -5.85
CA ILE A 60 -8.73 3.44 -6.81
C ILE A 60 -9.97 2.80 -6.23
N LEU A 61 -11.09 3.53 -6.34
CA LEU A 61 -12.41 3.04 -6.01
C LEU A 61 -13.25 2.88 -7.28
N SER A 62 -14.11 1.88 -7.33
CA SER A 62 -15.26 1.83 -8.24
C SER A 62 -16.52 2.11 -7.46
N LEU A 63 -17.22 3.17 -7.84
CA LEU A 63 -18.45 3.63 -7.23
C LEU A 63 -19.59 3.53 -8.26
N LYS A 64 -20.53 2.62 -8.01
CA LYS A 64 -21.72 2.46 -8.84
C LYS A 64 -22.91 3.05 -8.11
N THR A 65 -23.55 4.06 -8.72
CA THR A 65 -24.62 4.83 -8.07
C THR A 65 -25.55 5.49 -9.10
N ASN A 66 -26.73 5.91 -8.66
CA ASN A 66 -27.63 6.79 -9.41
C ASN A 66 -27.30 8.26 -9.22
N LEU A 67 -26.47 8.62 -8.23
CA LEU A 67 -25.99 9.97 -8.04
C LEU A 67 -25.15 10.42 -9.25
N HIS A 68 -25.51 11.57 -9.84
CA HIS A 68 -24.70 12.16 -10.91
C HIS A 68 -23.46 12.84 -10.33
N ILE A 69 -22.32 12.14 -10.42
CA ILE A 69 -21.03 12.67 -9.94
C ILE A 69 -20.52 13.73 -10.90
N ASN A 70 -20.22 14.91 -10.37
CA ASN A 70 -19.63 16.05 -11.06
C ASN A 70 -18.67 16.79 -10.11
N ASP A 71 -17.98 17.82 -10.60
CA ASP A 71 -17.00 18.57 -9.82
C ASP A 71 -17.58 19.19 -8.56
N LYS A 72 -18.85 19.67 -8.61
CA LYS A 72 -19.54 20.25 -7.45
C LYS A 72 -19.71 19.22 -6.34
N ILE A 73 -20.16 18.02 -6.68
CA ILE A 73 -20.33 16.91 -5.71
C ILE A 73 -18.95 16.49 -5.14
N ILE A 74 -17.92 16.34 -6.00
CA ILE A 74 -16.58 15.97 -5.53
C ILE A 74 -15.99 17.04 -4.61
N ASN A 75 -16.14 18.31 -4.93
CA ASN A 75 -15.69 19.41 -4.07
C ASN A 75 -16.40 19.42 -2.71
N SER A 76 -17.71 19.17 -2.71
CA SER A 76 -18.50 19.06 -1.48
C SER A 76 -18.07 17.84 -0.65
N MET A 77 -17.86 16.68 -1.28
CA MET A 77 -17.34 15.50 -0.60
C MET A 77 -15.95 15.76 0.00
N ASN A 78 -15.04 16.38 -0.76
CA ASN A 78 -13.69 16.72 -0.28
C ASN A 78 -13.72 17.71 0.90
N ALA A 79 -14.66 18.63 0.93
CA ALA A 79 -14.85 19.55 2.07
C ALA A 79 -15.29 18.81 3.35
N LEU A 80 -16.07 17.73 3.21
CA LEU A 80 -16.57 16.91 4.33
C LEU A 80 -15.57 15.83 4.78
N LEU A 81 -14.69 15.33 3.87
CA LEU A 81 -13.71 14.28 4.16
C LEU A 81 -12.55 14.74 5.08
N GLY A 82 -12.45 16.01 5.38
CA GLY A 82 -11.33 16.55 6.14
C GLY A 82 -10.03 16.59 5.30
N ARG A 83 -8.90 16.81 5.99
CA ARG A 83 -7.60 17.03 5.30
C ARG A 83 -6.83 15.74 5.01
N ASP A 84 -7.25 14.64 5.61
CA ASP A 84 -6.49 13.38 5.56
C ASP A 84 -6.93 12.46 4.41
N ILE A 85 -8.10 12.71 3.80
CA ILE A 85 -8.63 11.94 2.66
C ILE A 85 -9.05 12.91 1.56
N SER A 86 -8.65 12.63 0.32
CA SER A 86 -9.03 13.46 -0.84
C SER A 86 -9.37 12.62 -2.05
N ILE A 87 -10.45 12.98 -2.75
CA ILE A 87 -10.79 12.49 -4.08
C ILE A 87 -10.05 13.37 -5.08
N ASN A 88 -9.02 12.84 -5.71
CA ASN A 88 -8.13 13.60 -6.61
C ASN A 88 -8.67 13.70 -8.03
N SER A 89 -9.42 12.68 -8.47
CA SER A 89 -10.05 12.65 -9.78
C SER A 89 -11.18 11.63 -9.82
N PHE A 90 -12.10 11.84 -10.76
CA PHE A 90 -13.18 10.90 -11.06
C PHE A 90 -13.41 10.84 -12.57
N LYS A 91 -13.94 9.71 -13.02
CA LYS A 91 -14.46 9.58 -14.39
C LYS A 91 -15.50 8.47 -14.48
N PRO A 92 -16.51 8.61 -15.34
CA PRO A 92 -17.35 7.48 -15.70
C PRO A 92 -16.52 6.34 -16.28
N THR A 93 -16.95 5.10 -16.07
CA THR A 93 -16.26 3.92 -16.58
C THR A 93 -17.29 2.88 -17.05
N THR A 94 -16.81 1.74 -17.54
CA THR A 94 -17.69 0.67 -18.00
C THR A 94 -18.54 0.12 -16.85
N LYS A 95 -19.75 -0.34 -17.17
CA LYS A 95 -20.73 -0.84 -16.18
C LYS A 95 -20.16 -1.94 -15.28
N ASN A 96 -19.27 -2.76 -15.84
CA ASN A 96 -18.69 -3.93 -15.16
C ASN A 96 -17.30 -3.67 -14.57
N PHE A 97 -16.77 -2.45 -14.65
CA PHE A 97 -15.47 -2.13 -14.07
C PHE A 97 -15.47 -2.39 -12.57
N HIS A 98 -14.49 -3.16 -12.11
CA HIS A 98 -14.29 -3.48 -10.69
C HIS A 98 -12.88 -3.11 -10.25
N ALA A 99 -12.74 -2.15 -9.34
CA ALA A 99 -11.45 -1.60 -8.91
C ALA A 99 -10.42 -2.64 -8.46
N ARG A 100 -10.84 -3.77 -7.90
CA ARG A 100 -9.94 -4.82 -7.42
C ARG A 100 -9.59 -5.84 -8.49
N HIS A 101 -10.60 -6.33 -9.21
CA HIS A 101 -10.44 -7.49 -10.09
C HIS A 101 -9.81 -7.12 -11.43
N ASP A 102 -10.08 -5.92 -11.94
CA ASP A 102 -9.53 -5.45 -13.22
C ASP A 102 -8.15 -4.81 -13.07
N ALA A 103 -7.66 -4.66 -11.84
CA ALA A 103 -6.34 -4.10 -11.61
C ALA A 103 -5.24 -5.11 -11.96
N VAL A 104 -4.43 -4.77 -12.95
CA VAL A 104 -3.34 -5.63 -13.45
C VAL A 104 -2.03 -5.44 -12.68
N GLN A 105 -1.83 -4.26 -12.08
CA GLN A 105 -0.58 -3.95 -11.39
C GLN A 105 -0.80 -2.96 -10.24
N ARG A 106 -0.04 -3.13 -9.14
CA ARG A 106 0.04 -2.19 -8.01
C ARG A 106 1.48 -1.78 -7.82
N THR A 107 1.68 -0.49 -7.60
CA THR A 107 2.97 0.09 -7.23
C THR A 107 2.91 0.54 -5.77
N TYR A 108 3.83 0.07 -4.97
CA TYR A 108 4.07 0.59 -3.64
C TYR A 108 5.43 1.27 -3.58
N LYS A 109 5.51 2.33 -2.78
CA LYS A 109 6.77 2.95 -2.38
C LYS A 109 6.91 2.87 -0.87
N TYR A 110 8.15 2.67 -0.42
CA TYR A 110 8.49 2.72 0.99
C TYR A 110 9.64 3.71 1.20
N PHE A 111 9.45 4.61 2.14
CA PHE A 111 10.41 5.68 2.44
C PHE A 111 11.07 5.42 3.79
N VAL A 112 12.41 5.53 3.81
CA VAL A 112 13.22 5.44 5.02
C VAL A 112 14.04 6.71 5.12
N SER A 113 13.85 7.51 6.16
CA SER A 113 14.63 8.73 6.40
C SER A 113 15.82 8.43 7.31
N ASP A 114 16.95 9.07 7.03
CA ASP A 114 18.15 8.99 7.84
C ASP A 114 17.97 9.77 9.16
N ASN A 115 18.43 9.17 10.27
CA ASN A 115 18.34 9.81 11.59
C ASN A 115 19.36 10.94 11.79
N ASN A 116 20.38 11.02 10.94
CA ASN A 116 21.42 12.06 11.05
C ASN A 116 20.89 13.46 10.71
N GLN A 117 19.78 13.51 9.96
CA GLN A 117 19.10 14.76 9.65
C GLN A 117 17.60 14.58 9.90
N ARG A 118 17.08 15.21 10.94
CA ARG A 118 15.66 15.17 11.26
C ARG A 118 14.89 16.09 10.32
N TYR A 119 14.11 15.49 9.43
CA TYR A 119 13.17 16.19 8.56
C TYR A 119 11.75 16.07 9.11
N PRO A 120 11.23 17.05 9.90
CA PRO A 120 9.91 16.95 10.51
C PRO A 120 8.76 16.73 9.51
N TYR A 121 8.90 17.26 8.29
CA TYR A 121 7.92 17.11 7.22
C TYR A 121 7.83 15.68 6.65
N LEU A 122 8.86 14.84 6.88
CA LEU A 122 8.84 13.42 6.49
C LEU A 122 8.31 12.50 7.59
N LYS A 123 8.07 13.00 8.81
CA LYS A 123 7.75 12.20 10.00
C LYS A 123 6.59 11.24 9.81
N ARG A 124 5.53 11.68 9.15
CA ARG A 124 4.33 10.85 8.94
C ARG A 124 4.45 9.89 7.76
N GLN A 125 5.34 10.16 6.80
CA GLN A 125 5.42 9.46 5.51
C GLN A 125 6.74 8.73 5.29
N SER A 126 7.56 8.59 6.34
CA SER A 126 8.79 7.81 6.28
C SER A 126 9.08 7.10 7.59
N PHE A 127 9.75 5.96 7.50
CA PHE A 127 10.33 5.29 8.65
C PHE A 127 11.64 5.97 9.03
N LEU A 128 11.69 6.59 10.20
CA LEU A 128 12.92 7.14 10.76
C LEU A 128 13.82 6.00 11.24
N TYR A 129 14.95 5.80 10.57
CA TYR A 129 15.88 4.73 10.85
C TYR A 129 17.22 5.26 11.36
N SER A 130 17.69 4.74 12.49
CA SER A 130 18.83 5.33 13.24
C SER A 130 20.21 4.79 12.83
N LYS A 131 20.26 3.77 11.98
CA LYS A 131 21.51 3.15 11.55
C LYS A 131 21.77 3.44 10.08
N GLU A 132 23.03 3.35 9.68
CA GLU A 132 23.41 3.47 8.28
C GLU A 132 22.87 2.30 7.45
N LEU A 133 22.34 2.60 6.26
CA LEU A 133 21.86 1.62 5.29
C LEU A 133 22.79 1.59 4.07
N ASP A 134 23.29 0.41 3.75
CA ASP A 134 24.05 0.20 2.52
C ASP A 134 23.10 -0.05 1.34
N ILE A 135 23.06 0.92 0.41
CA ILE A 135 22.24 0.85 -0.81
C ILE A 135 22.60 -0.34 -1.71
N LYS A 136 23.87 -0.80 -1.71
CA LYS A 136 24.29 -1.97 -2.49
C LYS A 136 23.73 -3.26 -1.88
N MET A 137 23.79 -3.40 -0.56
CA MET A 137 23.19 -4.53 0.16
C MET A 137 21.67 -4.55 0.01
N LEU A 138 20.99 -3.41 0.20
CA LEU A 138 19.56 -3.30 -0.03
C LEU A 138 19.16 -3.75 -1.44
N ASN A 139 19.87 -3.29 -2.47
CA ASN A 139 19.59 -3.67 -3.86
C ASN A 139 20.00 -5.12 -4.17
N LYS A 140 21.01 -5.69 -3.51
CA LYS A 140 21.35 -7.12 -3.60
C LYS A 140 20.17 -7.97 -3.10
N ALA A 141 19.63 -7.66 -1.93
CA ALA A 141 18.47 -8.36 -1.36
C ALA A 141 17.20 -8.15 -2.19
N SER A 142 16.95 -6.91 -2.66
CA SER A 142 15.73 -6.58 -3.40
C SER A 142 15.59 -7.35 -4.72
N LYS A 143 16.72 -7.70 -5.37
CA LYS A 143 16.72 -8.47 -6.63
C LYS A 143 16.18 -9.90 -6.46
N LEU A 144 16.30 -10.50 -5.27
CA LEU A 144 15.77 -11.83 -4.98
C LEU A 144 14.24 -11.92 -5.14
N PHE A 145 13.54 -10.82 -4.96
CA PHE A 145 12.08 -10.80 -5.00
C PHE A 145 11.49 -10.59 -6.40
N LEU A 146 12.35 -10.41 -7.43
CA LEU A 146 11.90 -10.27 -8.81
C LEU A 146 11.43 -11.61 -9.37
N GLY A 147 10.35 -11.57 -10.16
CA GLY A 147 9.73 -12.75 -10.76
C GLY A 147 8.57 -13.29 -9.92
N GLU A 148 8.16 -14.51 -10.24
CA GLU A 148 7.09 -15.21 -9.55
C GLU A 148 7.65 -16.08 -8.42
N HIS A 149 7.16 -15.85 -7.20
CA HIS A 149 7.57 -16.58 -6.00
C HIS A 149 6.39 -16.85 -5.08
N ASN A 150 6.58 -17.85 -4.22
CA ASN A 150 5.71 -18.08 -3.07
C ASN A 150 6.12 -17.15 -1.91
N PHE A 151 5.29 -16.13 -1.64
CA PHE A 151 5.57 -15.14 -0.58
C PHE A 151 4.94 -15.48 0.77
N SER A 152 4.67 -16.76 1.06
CA SER A 152 4.07 -17.16 2.35
C SER A 152 4.88 -16.73 3.53
N SER A 153 6.22 -16.89 3.49
CA SER A 153 7.13 -16.49 4.58
C SER A 153 7.15 -14.98 4.81
N TYR A 154 6.85 -14.20 3.78
CA TYR A 154 6.85 -12.73 3.80
C TYR A 154 5.46 -12.12 4.01
N SER A 155 4.45 -12.91 4.38
CA SER A 155 3.09 -12.40 4.46
C SER A 155 2.24 -13.08 5.52
N LYS A 156 1.11 -12.46 5.87
CA LYS A 156 0.05 -13.10 6.63
C LYS A 156 -0.98 -13.66 5.65
N ILE A 157 -1.02 -15.00 5.53
CA ILE A 157 -1.89 -15.71 4.59
C ILE A 157 -3.15 -16.16 5.31
N SER A 158 -4.30 -16.05 4.63
CA SER A 158 -5.55 -16.67 5.03
C SER A 158 -5.64 -18.11 4.50
N LYS A 159 -6.43 -18.96 5.15
CA LYS A 159 -6.69 -20.34 4.70
C LYS A 159 -7.17 -20.31 3.23
N ASN A 160 -6.60 -21.15 2.39
CA ASN A 160 -6.90 -21.27 0.94
C ASN A 160 -6.52 -20.05 0.08
N GLN A 161 -5.72 -19.12 0.57
CA GLN A 161 -5.22 -18.00 -0.25
C GLN A 161 -3.99 -18.44 -1.05
N ASN A 162 -4.01 -18.25 -2.39
CA ASN A 162 -2.83 -18.46 -3.22
C ASN A 162 -1.70 -17.53 -2.77
N PRO A 163 -0.53 -18.05 -2.39
CA PRO A 163 0.60 -17.26 -1.94
C PRO A 163 1.49 -16.73 -3.06
N ASN A 164 1.35 -17.25 -4.29
CA ASN A 164 2.20 -16.87 -5.39
C ASN A 164 1.87 -15.46 -5.89
N ARG A 165 2.91 -14.66 -6.06
CA ARG A 165 2.85 -13.30 -6.62
C ARG A 165 3.99 -13.08 -7.58
N GLU A 166 3.75 -12.25 -8.56
CA GLU A 166 4.78 -11.80 -9.50
C GLU A 166 5.18 -10.36 -9.18
N ILE A 167 6.48 -10.13 -9.00
CA ILE A 167 7.07 -8.80 -8.81
C ILE A 167 7.88 -8.45 -10.05
N SER A 168 7.45 -7.42 -10.77
CA SER A 168 8.11 -6.93 -11.99
C SER A 168 9.18 -5.87 -11.72
N LYS A 169 9.15 -5.22 -10.54
CA LYS A 169 10.16 -4.26 -10.10
C LYS A 169 10.35 -4.34 -8.59
N SER A 170 11.62 -4.35 -8.17
CA SER A 170 12.02 -4.31 -6.77
C SER A 170 13.37 -3.59 -6.70
N LYS A 171 13.38 -2.30 -6.27
CA LYS A 171 14.57 -1.46 -6.35
C LYS A 171 14.57 -0.37 -5.30
N TRP A 172 15.75 -0.16 -4.69
CA TRP A 172 16.06 0.98 -3.82
C TRP A 172 16.82 2.05 -4.57
N ILE A 173 16.54 3.30 -4.24
CA ILE A 173 17.33 4.47 -4.62
C ILE A 173 17.63 5.30 -3.37
N LYS A 174 18.87 5.81 -3.27
CA LYS A 174 19.26 6.77 -2.24
C LYS A 174 19.03 8.18 -2.80
N LYS A 175 18.26 8.98 -2.08
CA LYS A 175 18.08 10.42 -2.28
C LYS A 175 18.92 11.15 -1.24
N ARG A 176 18.97 12.50 -1.32
CA ARG A 176 19.71 13.29 -0.34
C ARG A 176 19.25 13.03 1.09
N ASP A 177 17.94 12.93 1.32
CA ASP A 177 17.32 12.98 2.64
C ASP A 177 16.65 11.66 3.04
N TYR A 178 16.54 10.69 2.11
CA TYR A 178 15.85 9.42 2.34
C TYR A 178 16.25 8.34 1.35
N PHE A 179 15.96 7.10 1.72
CA PHE A 179 15.95 5.97 0.80
C PHE A 179 14.53 5.68 0.34
N GLU A 180 14.35 5.42 -0.94
CA GLU A 180 13.07 5.06 -1.55
C GLU A 180 13.14 3.64 -2.11
N TYR A 181 12.32 2.75 -1.59
CA TYR A 181 12.06 1.44 -2.19
C TYR A 181 10.84 1.54 -3.09
N THR A 182 10.97 1.05 -4.31
CA THR A 182 9.83 0.89 -5.24
C THR A 182 9.63 -0.58 -5.51
N VAL A 183 8.43 -1.09 -5.27
CA VAL A 183 8.01 -2.44 -5.64
C VAL A 183 6.76 -2.39 -6.49
N ILE A 184 6.76 -3.15 -7.58
CA ILE A 184 5.66 -3.27 -8.54
C ILE A 184 5.36 -4.76 -8.73
N GLY A 185 4.10 -5.14 -8.59
CA GLY A 185 3.65 -6.52 -8.79
C GLY A 185 2.20 -6.60 -9.22
N ASN A 186 1.77 -7.78 -9.62
CA ASN A 186 0.39 -8.05 -10.01
C ASN A 186 -0.59 -7.86 -8.84
N SER A 187 -0.19 -8.34 -7.67
CA SER A 187 -0.92 -8.13 -6.41
C SER A 187 0.00 -8.36 -5.21
N PHE A 188 -0.45 -8.00 -4.02
CA PHE A 188 0.31 -8.18 -2.78
C PHE A 188 -0.54 -8.84 -1.71
N LEU A 189 0.09 -9.67 -0.89
CA LEU A 189 -0.51 -10.29 0.28
C LEU A 189 -0.47 -9.33 1.47
N ARG A 190 -1.24 -9.64 2.51
CA ARG A 190 -1.27 -8.84 3.74
C ARG A 190 0.12 -8.77 4.37
N ASN A 191 0.57 -7.58 4.75
CA ASN A 191 1.89 -7.27 5.31
C ASN A 191 3.08 -7.56 4.37
N MET A 192 2.87 -8.08 3.16
CA MET A 192 3.94 -8.54 2.27
C MET A 192 5.00 -7.46 2.05
N VAL A 193 4.65 -6.29 1.54
CA VAL A 193 5.63 -5.23 1.23
C VAL A 193 6.41 -4.80 2.48
N ARG A 194 5.77 -4.69 3.64
CA ARG A 194 6.43 -4.35 4.90
C ARG A 194 7.41 -5.43 5.37
N ASN A 195 7.07 -6.71 5.18
CA ASN A 195 8.00 -7.82 5.47
C ASN A 195 9.17 -7.86 4.49
N LEU A 196 8.93 -7.58 3.18
CA LEU A 196 10.03 -7.47 2.21
C LEU A 196 11.01 -6.37 2.61
N VAL A 197 10.51 -5.18 2.98
CA VAL A 197 11.35 -4.07 3.43
C VAL A 197 12.08 -4.42 4.72
N GLY A 198 11.39 -4.95 5.71
CA GLY A 198 11.97 -5.32 7.00
C GLY A 198 13.07 -6.38 6.87
N ALA A 199 12.87 -7.38 6.01
CA ALA A 199 13.89 -8.40 5.72
C ALA A 199 15.14 -7.81 5.05
N GLN A 200 14.96 -6.89 4.09
CA GLN A 200 16.09 -6.21 3.43
C GLN A 200 16.89 -5.35 4.42
N ILE A 201 16.22 -4.65 5.33
CA ILE A 201 16.87 -3.88 6.40
C ILE A 201 17.60 -4.83 7.37
N ALA A 202 16.96 -5.92 7.79
CA ALA A 202 17.58 -6.92 8.67
C ALA A 202 18.81 -7.59 8.04
N PHE A 203 18.81 -7.79 6.72
CA PHE A 203 19.97 -8.25 5.98
C PHE A 203 21.11 -7.21 6.02
N CYS A 204 20.82 -5.92 5.83
CA CYS A 204 21.83 -4.86 5.98
C CYS A 204 22.40 -4.78 7.40
N GLU A 205 21.63 -5.16 8.42
CA GLU A 205 22.06 -5.22 9.81
C GLU A 205 22.78 -6.52 10.18
N ASN A 206 23.01 -7.45 9.24
CA ASN A 206 23.54 -8.81 9.46
C ASN A 206 22.72 -9.65 10.47
N LYS A 207 21.41 -9.33 10.65
CA LYS A 207 20.50 -10.12 11.50
C LYS A 207 19.99 -11.37 10.82
N ILE A 208 19.96 -11.36 9.50
CA ILE A 208 19.62 -12.50 8.64
C ILE A 208 20.65 -12.58 7.52
N SER A 209 20.98 -13.78 7.08
CA SER A 209 21.90 -14.01 5.99
C SER A 209 21.20 -13.88 4.62
N TYR A 210 22.00 -13.75 3.56
CA TYR A 210 21.49 -13.82 2.19
C TYR A 210 20.86 -15.18 1.87
N HIS A 211 21.43 -16.25 2.46
CA HIS A 211 20.90 -17.60 2.35
C HIS A 211 19.51 -17.73 2.98
N ASP A 212 19.27 -17.11 4.14
CA ASP A 212 17.94 -17.10 4.78
C ASP A 212 16.90 -16.42 3.91
N LEU A 213 17.25 -15.32 3.22
CA LEU A 213 16.35 -14.66 2.28
C LEU A 213 15.94 -15.59 1.14
N ILE A 214 16.88 -16.37 0.58
CA ILE A 214 16.62 -17.36 -0.48
C ILE A 214 15.76 -18.50 0.07
N GLN A 215 16.13 -19.10 1.20
CA GLN A 215 15.37 -20.19 1.80
C GLN A 215 13.90 -19.82 2.10
N ASN A 216 13.66 -18.60 2.52
CA ASN A 216 12.30 -18.11 2.77
C ASN A 216 11.43 -17.98 1.49
N LEU A 217 12.04 -17.98 0.29
CA LEU A 217 11.33 -18.04 -0.99
C LEU A 217 11.17 -19.48 -1.48
N ASP A 218 12.23 -20.30 -1.33
CA ASP A 218 12.30 -21.65 -1.89
C ASP A 218 11.56 -22.68 -1.02
N ASP A 219 11.65 -22.54 0.33
CA ASP A 219 10.95 -23.40 1.30
C ASP A 219 10.18 -22.55 2.34
N PRO A 220 9.09 -21.91 1.92
CA PRO A 220 8.38 -20.94 2.75
C PRO A 220 7.65 -21.55 3.97
N LYS A 221 7.67 -22.86 4.15
CA LYS A 221 7.04 -23.53 5.29
C LYS A 221 7.93 -23.56 6.54
N LYS A 222 9.24 -23.40 6.40
CA LYS A 222 10.20 -23.55 7.51
C LYS A 222 10.28 -22.37 8.45
N GLN A 223 10.21 -21.15 7.95
CA GLN A 223 10.32 -19.95 8.80
C GLN A 223 9.46 -18.81 8.28
N ARG A 224 8.84 -18.09 9.21
CA ARG A 224 8.19 -16.82 8.90
C ARG A 224 9.19 -15.69 9.14
N VAL A 225 9.28 -14.78 8.20
CA VAL A 225 10.07 -13.55 8.38
C VAL A 225 9.42 -12.69 9.46
N ASN A 226 10.12 -12.51 10.60
CA ASN A 226 9.64 -11.74 11.75
C ASN A 226 10.14 -10.28 11.74
N HIS A 227 10.54 -9.77 10.58
CA HIS A 227 11.04 -8.41 10.41
C HIS A 227 10.03 -7.58 9.63
N ILE A 228 9.03 -7.03 10.33
CA ILE A 228 8.03 -6.16 9.69
C ILE A 228 8.42 -4.70 9.82
N ALA A 229 8.57 -4.00 8.70
CA ALA A 229 8.84 -2.56 8.70
C ALA A 229 7.61 -1.76 9.18
N PRO A 230 7.80 -0.59 9.84
CA PRO A 230 6.71 0.28 10.28
C PRO A 230 5.76 0.67 9.13
N PRO A 231 4.46 0.91 9.40
CA PRO A 231 3.49 1.22 8.34
C PRO A 231 3.67 2.60 7.73
N ASN A 232 4.12 3.58 8.52
CA ASN A 232 4.22 4.99 8.13
C ASN A 232 5.19 5.29 6.98
N GLY A 233 6.10 4.37 6.65
CA GLY A 233 6.94 4.49 5.46
C GLY A 233 6.26 4.01 4.18
N LEU A 234 5.14 3.27 4.27
CA LEU A 234 4.51 2.59 3.13
C LEU A 234 3.38 3.42 2.52
N ILE A 235 3.44 3.58 1.19
CA ILE A 235 2.42 4.30 0.41
C ILE A 235 1.99 3.45 -0.78
N LEU A 236 0.70 3.18 -0.92
CA LEU A 236 0.11 2.70 -2.18
C LEU A 236 0.18 3.84 -3.21
N TRP A 237 1.13 3.71 -4.14
CA TRP A 237 1.51 4.81 -5.03
C TRP A 237 0.64 4.92 -6.27
N ASN A 238 0.34 3.79 -6.88
CA ASN A 238 -0.44 3.73 -8.13
C ASN A 238 -1.04 2.34 -8.36
N VAL A 239 -2.16 2.30 -9.06
CA VAL A 239 -2.81 1.09 -9.55
C VAL A 239 -3.04 1.20 -11.06
N LYS A 240 -2.58 0.21 -11.82
CA LYS A 240 -2.74 0.15 -13.28
C LYS A 240 -3.85 -0.85 -13.66
N TYR A 241 -4.60 -0.48 -14.68
CA TYR A 241 -5.72 -1.23 -15.26
C TYR A 241 -5.47 -1.45 -16.74
#